data_090326d0fe535e49e018bc62cb82c9ac
#
_entry.id   090326d0fe535e49e018bc62cb82c9ac
#
_cell.length_a   1.000
_cell.length_b   1.000
_cell.length_c   1.000
_cell.angle_alpha   90.00
_cell.angle_beta   90.00
_cell.angle_gamma   90.00
#
_symmetry.space_group_name_H-M   'P 1'
#
loop_
_entity.id
_entity.type
_entity.pdbx_description
1 polymer ?
#
loop_
_entity_poly.entity_id
_entity_poly.type
_entity_poly.pdbx_seq_one_letter_code
_entity_poly.pdbx_strand_id
1 'polypeptide(L)'
;MVNQKSLAYGVEKSSIREIAGYATQRRAEIGAQNVFDFSIGNPSVPAPESVRTSIEAAMQLPPQQVHSYTPAIGIPQAREAIAASLRRRFGDHAAQADDLILTCGAAASVSMALNSIVSPGEEVIVIAPYFPEYRVWIDHAEATCVEVLADEKTFQIDVDAVCAAITPKTRAVIVNSPNNPVGAVYTRENLDAFANM
;
A
#
# COMPACT_ATOMS: atom_id res chain seq x y z
N MET A 1 -4.12 18.63 24.09
CA MET A 1 -2.68 18.63 23.69
C MET A 1 -2.57 17.77 22.45
N VAL A 2 -1.93 18.26 21.36
CA VAL A 2 -1.72 17.49 20.13
C VAL A 2 -0.33 16.87 20.18
N ASN A 3 -0.18 15.65 19.72
CA ASN A 3 1.13 15.01 19.57
C ASN A 3 1.96 15.80 18.56
N GLN A 4 3.16 16.25 18.95
CA GLN A 4 4.00 17.14 18.14
C GLN A 4 4.49 16.46 16.86
N LYS A 5 4.79 15.14 16.90
CA LYS A 5 5.18 14.36 15.72
C LYS A 5 4.04 14.30 14.69
N SER A 6 2.82 14.02 15.15
CA SER A 6 1.63 14.03 14.28
C SER A 6 1.29 15.43 13.75
N LEU A 7 1.54 16.47 14.55
CA LEU A 7 1.37 17.84 14.13
C LEU A 7 2.34 18.20 13.00
N ALA A 8 3.60 17.77 13.09
CA ALA A 8 4.61 18.01 12.05
C ALA A 8 4.14 17.46 10.69
N TYR A 9 3.63 16.22 10.64
CA TYR A 9 3.05 15.67 9.41
C TYR A 9 1.84 16.44 8.87
N GLY A 10 1.07 17.09 9.74
CA GLY A 10 -0.06 17.93 9.33
C GLY A 10 0.35 19.30 8.82
N VAL A 11 1.51 19.80 9.26
CA VAL A 11 2.06 21.12 8.87
C VAL A 11 2.92 21.01 7.61
N GLU A 12 3.68 19.93 7.45
CA GLU A 12 4.41 19.64 6.22
C GLU A 12 3.43 19.38 5.08
N LYS A 13 3.44 20.28 4.11
CA LYS A 13 2.61 20.14 2.93
C LYS A 13 3.16 19.02 2.05
N SER A 14 2.31 18.05 1.72
CA SER A 14 2.63 17.04 0.72
C SER A 14 2.79 17.71 -0.64
N SER A 15 3.97 17.60 -1.26
CA SER A 15 4.23 18.12 -2.61
C SER A 15 3.20 17.63 -3.64
N ILE A 16 2.74 16.39 -3.50
CA ILE A 16 1.69 15.79 -4.35
C ILE A 16 0.38 16.58 -4.21
N ARG A 17 -0.02 16.93 -2.98
CA ARG A 17 -1.26 17.70 -2.73
C ARG A 17 -1.14 19.15 -3.19
N GLU A 18 0.05 19.75 -3.07
CA GLU A 18 0.29 21.11 -3.58
C GLU A 18 0.18 21.14 -5.10
N ILE A 19 0.79 20.17 -5.80
CA ILE A 19 0.71 20.04 -7.27
C ILE A 19 -0.74 19.80 -7.71
N ALA A 20 -1.48 18.92 -7.02
CA ALA A 20 -2.90 18.68 -7.32
C ALA A 20 -3.76 19.91 -7.10
N GLY A 21 -3.48 20.68 -6.04
CA GLY A 21 -4.12 21.98 -5.78
C GLY A 21 -3.83 23.00 -6.90
N TYR A 22 -2.59 23.11 -7.31
CA TYR A 22 -2.18 23.95 -8.44
C TYR A 22 -2.87 23.51 -9.75
N ALA A 23 -2.90 22.21 -10.04
CA ALA A 23 -3.59 21.69 -11.22
C ALA A 23 -5.09 22.04 -11.22
N THR A 24 -5.73 21.99 -10.06
CA THR A 24 -7.14 22.38 -9.89
C THR A 24 -7.35 23.86 -10.18
N GLN A 25 -6.50 24.72 -9.63
CA GLN A 25 -6.54 26.15 -9.93
C GLN A 25 -6.30 26.41 -11.44
N ARG A 26 -5.31 25.75 -12.01
CA ARG A 26 -4.95 25.93 -13.42
C ARG A 26 -6.08 25.50 -14.38
N ARG A 27 -6.81 24.44 -14.03
CA ARG A 27 -8.01 24.02 -14.78
C ARG A 27 -9.09 25.10 -14.81
N ALA A 28 -9.27 25.83 -13.73
CA ALA A 28 -10.23 26.94 -13.68
C ALA A 28 -9.79 28.13 -14.54
N GLU A 29 -8.48 28.37 -14.66
CA GLU A 29 -7.92 29.49 -15.43
C GLU A 29 -7.91 29.26 -16.94
N ILE A 30 -7.49 28.08 -17.39
CA ILE A 30 -7.24 27.82 -18.82
C ILE A 30 -8.12 26.70 -19.43
N GLY A 31 -9.05 26.14 -18.64
CA GLY A 31 -9.89 25.03 -19.03
C GLY A 31 -9.29 23.65 -18.76
N ALA A 32 -10.12 22.72 -18.32
CA ALA A 32 -9.70 21.38 -17.90
C ALA A 32 -8.99 20.59 -19.02
N GLN A 33 -9.40 20.80 -20.28
CA GLN A 33 -8.83 20.12 -21.46
C GLN A 33 -7.37 20.55 -21.75
N ASN A 34 -6.90 21.62 -21.15
CA ASN A 34 -5.55 22.17 -21.35
C ASN A 34 -4.60 21.86 -20.18
N VAL A 35 -5.06 21.08 -19.20
CA VAL A 35 -4.26 20.69 -18.01
C VAL A 35 -4.12 19.20 -17.91
N PHE A 36 -2.92 18.71 -18.10
CA PHE A 36 -2.53 17.30 -17.96
C PHE A 36 -1.92 17.09 -16.58
N ASP A 37 -2.73 16.57 -15.66
CA ASP A 37 -2.37 16.39 -14.26
C ASP A 37 -1.96 14.93 -14.00
N PHE A 38 -0.69 14.73 -13.66
CA PHE A 38 -0.11 13.43 -13.30
C PHE A 38 0.28 13.37 -11.81
N SER A 39 -0.22 14.28 -10.98
CA SER A 39 0.13 14.33 -9.56
C SER A 39 -0.50 13.23 -8.73
N ILE A 40 -1.74 12.85 -9.04
CA ILE A 40 -2.48 11.79 -8.35
C ILE A 40 -2.89 10.73 -9.36
N GLY A 41 -2.54 9.47 -9.06
CA GLY A 41 -2.90 8.32 -9.87
C GLY A 41 -4.38 7.93 -9.70
N ASN A 42 -5.26 8.58 -10.44
CA ASN A 42 -6.67 8.17 -10.51
C ASN A 42 -6.89 7.17 -11.64
N PRO A 43 -7.67 6.08 -11.41
CA PRO A 43 -8.04 5.18 -12.47
C PRO A 43 -8.77 5.91 -13.60
N SER A 44 -8.31 5.73 -14.84
CA SER A 44 -8.96 6.29 -16.05
C SER A 44 -9.94 5.31 -16.69
N VAL A 45 -9.89 4.04 -16.29
CA VAL A 45 -10.79 2.98 -16.76
C VAL A 45 -11.92 2.81 -15.75
N PRO A 46 -13.19 2.82 -16.17
CA PRO A 46 -14.31 2.60 -15.26
C PRO A 46 -14.26 1.19 -14.64
N ALA A 47 -14.78 1.07 -13.43
CA ALA A 47 -14.92 -0.22 -12.79
C ALA A 47 -15.80 -1.16 -13.67
N PRO A 48 -15.51 -2.47 -13.69
CA PRO A 48 -16.37 -3.43 -14.39
C PRO A 48 -17.82 -3.35 -13.92
N GLU A 49 -18.77 -3.56 -14.82
CA GLU A 49 -20.22 -3.53 -14.51
C GLU A 49 -20.59 -4.52 -13.38
N SER A 50 -19.84 -5.62 -13.26
CA SER A 50 -20.02 -6.59 -12.17
C SER A 50 -19.85 -6.00 -10.77
N VAL A 51 -19.08 -4.91 -10.63
CA VAL A 51 -18.93 -4.22 -9.33
C VAL A 51 -20.26 -3.56 -8.96
N ARG A 52 -20.87 -2.82 -9.89
CA ARG A 52 -22.15 -2.17 -9.69
C ARG A 52 -23.27 -3.18 -9.38
N THR A 53 -23.39 -4.21 -10.21
CA THR A 53 -24.42 -5.24 -10.02
C THR A 53 -24.25 -6.02 -8.73
N SER A 54 -23.01 -6.27 -8.28
CA SER A 54 -22.74 -6.92 -6.98
C SER A 54 -23.15 -6.03 -5.79
N ILE A 55 -22.88 -4.72 -5.87
CA ILE A 55 -23.32 -3.76 -4.83
C ILE A 55 -24.85 -3.70 -4.77
N GLU A 56 -25.52 -3.59 -5.94
CA GLU A 56 -26.97 -3.56 -6.02
C GLU A 56 -27.59 -4.85 -5.45
N ALA A 57 -27.02 -6.01 -5.76
CA ALA A 57 -27.45 -7.30 -5.20
C ALA A 57 -27.26 -7.36 -3.69
N ALA A 58 -26.12 -6.88 -3.18
CA ALA A 58 -25.88 -6.82 -1.73
C ALA A 58 -26.91 -5.95 -0.99
N MET A 59 -27.34 -4.84 -1.61
CA MET A 59 -28.33 -3.94 -1.03
C MET A 59 -29.77 -4.53 -1.00
N GLN A 60 -30.01 -5.64 -1.71
CA GLN A 60 -31.29 -6.37 -1.62
C GLN A 60 -31.33 -7.38 -0.47
N LEU A 61 -30.21 -7.62 0.18
CA LEU A 61 -30.17 -8.48 1.38
C LEU A 61 -30.94 -7.83 2.54
N PRO A 62 -31.43 -8.63 3.51
CA PRO A 62 -32.08 -8.07 4.70
C PRO A 62 -31.18 -7.03 5.39
N PRO A 63 -31.74 -5.89 5.85
CA PRO A 63 -30.95 -4.82 6.48
C PRO A 63 -30.05 -5.30 7.63
N GLN A 64 -30.50 -6.29 8.37
CA GLN A 64 -29.72 -6.90 9.46
C GLN A 64 -28.45 -7.61 8.97
N GLN A 65 -28.44 -8.10 7.72
CA GLN A 65 -27.23 -8.70 7.13
C GLN A 65 -26.28 -7.63 6.54
N VAL A 66 -26.87 -6.58 5.94
CA VAL A 66 -26.08 -5.51 5.29
C VAL A 66 -25.42 -4.60 6.33
N HIS A 67 -26.11 -4.30 7.43
CA HIS A 67 -25.71 -3.27 8.39
C HIS A 67 -25.28 -3.82 9.76
N SER A 68 -25.13 -5.13 9.91
CA SER A 68 -24.64 -5.73 11.16
C SER A 68 -23.12 -5.64 11.28
N TYR A 69 -22.63 -5.78 12.51
CA TYR A 69 -21.20 -5.98 12.73
C TYR A 69 -20.74 -7.28 12.08
N THR A 70 -19.56 -7.22 11.47
CA THR A 70 -18.88 -8.40 10.93
C THR A 70 -17.83 -8.92 11.93
N PRO A 71 -17.36 -10.19 11.79
CA PRO A 71 -16.18 -10.64 12.49
C PRO A 71 -14.99 -9.71 12.24
N ALA A 72 -14.14 -9.51 13.26
CA ALA A 72 -13.00 -8.59 13.19
C ALA A 72 -12.03 -8.88 12.03
N ILE A 73 -11.89 -10.15 11.66
CA ILE A 73 -11.04 -10.58 10.55
C ILE A 73 -11.74 -10.58 9.18
N GLY A 74 -13.00 -10.14 9.12
CA GLY A 74 -13.85 -10.18 7.93
C GLY A 74 -14.75 -11.42 7.84
N ILE A 75 -15.81 -11.31 7.04
CA ILE A 75 -16.79 -12.40 6.87
C ILE A 75 -16.14 -13.62 6.19
N PRO A 76 -16.46 -14.85 6.65
CA PRO A 76 -15.85 -16.08 6.11
C PRO A 76 -16.00 -16.20 4.60
N GLN A 77 -17.18 -15.91 4.06
CA GLN A 77 -17.47 -16.00 2.63
C GLN A 77 -16.54 -15.12 1.77
N ALA A 78 -16.23 -13.92 2.24
CA ALA A 78 -15.30 -13.04 1.52
C ALA A 78 -13.85 -13.55 1.59
N ARG A 79 -13.41 -14.02 2.77
CA ARG A 79 -12.08 -14.63 2.93
C ARG A 79 -11.91 -15.87 2.05
N GLU A 80 -12.90 -16.75 2.02
CA GLU A 80 -12.94 -17.93 1.14
C GLU A 80 -12.86 -17.55 -0.34
N ALA A 81 -13.64 -16.58 -0.79
CA ALA A 81 -13.65 -16.12 -2.16
C ALA A 81 -12.29 -15.53 -2.58
N ILE A 82 -11.65 -14.75 -1.69
CA ILE A 82 -10.31 -14.20 -1.92
C ILE A 82 -9.27 -15.33 -1.96
N ALA A 83 -9.27 -16.25 -0.99
CA ALA A 83 -8.36 -17.39 -0.97
C ALA A 83 -8.51 -18.25 -2.25
N ALA A 84 -9.74 -18.52 -2.67
CA ALA A 84 -9.98 -19.23 -3.92
C ALA A 84 -9.47 -18.48 -5.16
N SER A 85 -9.58 -17.14 -5.17
CA SER A 85 -9.02 -16.31 -6.24
C SER A 85 -7.50 -16.33 -6.26
N LEU A 86 -6.87 -16.27 -5.09
CA LEU A 86 -5.41 -16.35 -4.96
C LEU A 86 -4.88 -17.70 -5.44
N ARG A 87 -5.52 -18.80 -5.03
CA ARG A 87 -5.14 -20.15 -5.49
C ARG A 87 -5.25 -20.31 -7.01
N ARG A 88 -6.33 -19.81 -7.61
CA ARG A 88 -6.48 -19.85 -9.08
C ARG A 88 -5.38 -19.06 -9.82
N ARG A 89 -4.89 -17.97 -9.24
CA ARG A 89 -3.91 -17.08 -9.87
C ARG A 89 -2.46 -17.47 -9.60
N PHE A 90 -2.18 -18.02 -8.42
CA PHE A 90 -0.82 -18.21 -7.91
C PHE A 90 -0.53 -19.65 -7.47
N GLY A 91 -1.49 -20.56 -7.60
CA GLY A 91 -1.33 -21.97 -7.24
C GLY A 91 -1.74 -22.29 -5.79
N ASP A 92 -1.71 -23.56 -5.45
CA ASP A 92 -2.24 -24.09 -4.18
C ASP A 92 -1.45 -23.67 -2.94
N HIS A 93 -0.25 -23.14 -3.11
CA HIS A 93 0.58 -22.60 -2.01
C HIS A 93 0.17 -21.19 -1.59
N ALA A 94 -0.76 -20.54 -2.32
CA ALA A 94 -1.30 -19.26 -1.93
C ALA A 94 -2.12 -19.38 -0.63
N ALA A 95 -2.33 -18.21 0.03
CA ALA A 95 -3.01 -18.11 1.32
C ALA A 95 -4.35 -18.88 1.37
N GLN A 96 -4.63 -19.48 2.51
CA GLN A 96 -5.93 -20.06 2.85
C GLN A 96 -6.83 -18.98 3.48
N ALA A 97 -8.12 -19.26 3.63
CA ALA A 97 -9.06 -18.29 4.20
C ALA A 97 -8.66 -17.85 5.63
N ASP A 98 -8.08 -18.76 6.41
CA ASP A 98 -7.66 -18.48 7.79
C ASP A 98 -6.38 -17.65 7.89
N ASP A 99 -5.62 -17.53 6.79
CA ASP A 99 -4.45 -16.65 6.71
C ASP A 99 -4.84 -15.19 6.35
N LEU A 100 -6.13 -14.92 6.13
CA LEU A 100 -6.61 -13.64 5.61
C LEU A 100 -7.31 -12.82 6.68
N ILE A 101 -6.91 -11.56 6.77
CA ILE A 101 -7.62 -10.51 7.53
C ILE A 101 -8.04 -9.42 6.54
N LEU A 102 -9.33 -9.07 6.53
CA LEU A 102 -9.88 -8.03 5.67
C LEU A 102 -9.83 -6.68 6.37
N THR A 103 -9.35 -5.68 5.66
CA THR A 103 -9.23 -4.30 6.16
C THR A 103 -9.85 -3.29 5.20
N CYS A 104 -9.94 -2.03 5.63
CA CYS A 104 -10.36 -0.92 4.78
C CYS A 104 -9.22 -0.48 3.83
N GLY A 105 -8.77 -1.38 2.98
CA GLY A 105 -7.74 -1.12 1.97
C GLY A 105 -6.30 -1.30 2.48
N ALA A 106 -5.34 -1.20 1.53
CA ALA A 106 -3.94 -1.51 1.77
C ALA A 106 -3.29 -0.64 2.87
N ALA A 107 -3.67 0.62 3.00
CA ALA A 107 -3.15 1.52 4.04
C ALA A 107 -3.37 0.95 5.45
N ALA A 108 -4.60 0.51 5.75
CA ALA A 108 -4.92 -0.11 7.02
C ALA A 108 -4.15 -1.42 7.21
N SER A 109 -4.05 -2.26 6.17
CA SER A 109 -3.33 -3.53 6.23
C SER A 109 -1.84 -3.34 6.55
N VAL A 110 -1.16 -2.44 5.85
CA VAL A 110 0.28 -2.19 6.06
C VAL A 110 0.52 -1.59 7.44
N SER A 111 -0.29 -0.61 7.86
CA SER A 111 -0.18 -0.03 9.20
C SER A 111 -0.39 -1.07 10.29
N MET A 112 -1.41 -1.93 10.18
CA MET A 112 -1.66 -3.01 11.15
C MET A 112 -0.53 -4.03 11.16
N ALA A 113 -0.02 -4.45 10.00
CA ALA A 113 1.08 -5.39 9.90
C ALA A 113 2.33 -4.85 10.59
N LEU A 114 2.73 -3.61 10.29
CA LEU A 114 3.89 -2.97 10.93
C LEU A 114 3.73 -2.92 12.46
N ASN A 115 2.59 -2.43 12.95
CA ASN A 115 2.34 -2.37 14.39
C ASN A 115 2.27 -3.76 15.08
N SER A 116 2.08 -4.83 14.30
CA SER A 116 2.03 -6.20 14.83
C SER A 116 3.40 -6.88 14.89
N ILE A 117 4.34 -6.49 14.02
CA ILE A 117 5.63 -7.19 13.88
C ILE A 117 6.84 -6.35 14.30
N VAL A 118 6.67 -5.03 14.45
CA VAL A 118 7.77 -4.10 14.75
C VAL A 118 7.61 -3.55 16.14
N SER A 119 8.70 -3.50 16.89
CA SER A 119 8.77 -2.91 18.23
C SER A 119 9.46 -1.53 18.20
N PRO A 120 9.20 -0.66 19.18
CA PRO A 120 9.88 0.63 19.29
C PRO A 120 11.40 0.52 19.21
N GLY A 121 12.02 1.32 18.33
CA GLY A 121 13.46 1.36 18.12
C GLY A 121 14.01 0.32 17.15
N GLU A 122 13.17 -0.56 16.61
CA GLU A 122 13.54 -1.45 15.50
C GLU A 122 13.53 -0.70 14.15
N GLU A 123 14.00 -1.34 13.11
CA GLU A 123 14.19 -0.75 11.78
C GLU A 123 13.35 -1.45 10.73
N VAL A 124 12.80 -0.64 9.81
CA VAL A 124 12.11 -1.14 8.62
C VAL A 124 12.76 -0.54 7.38
N ILE A 125 13.26 -1.41 6.51
CA ILE A 125 13.87 -1.00 5.23
C ILE A 125 12.76 -0.72 4.21
N VAL A 126 12.90 0.37 3.47
CA VAL A 126 12.08 0.72 2.31
C VAL A 126 12.97 0.96 1.10
N ILE A 127 12.50 0.54 -0.08
CA ILE A 127 13.27 0.66 -1.32
C ILE A 127 12.81 1.92 -2.06
N ALA A 128 13.66 2.92 -2.08
CA ALA A 128 13.35 4.23 -2.67
C ALA A 128 13.59 4.25 -4.19
N PRO A 129 12.73 4.93 -4.98
CA PRO A 129 11.54 5.68 -4.56
C PRO A 129 10.40 4.79 -4.06
N TYR A 130 9.69 5.21 -3.03
CA TYR A 130 8.60 4.47 -2.40
C TYR A 130 7.38 5.36 -2.11
N PHE A 131 6.26 4.75 -1.77
CA PHE A 131 5.05 5.46 -1.38
C PHE A 131 5.26 6.18 -0.04
N PRO A 132 5.17 7.51 0.00
CA PRO A 132 5.63 8.31 1.15
C PRO A 132 4.99 7.94 2.50
N GLU A 133 3.76 7.45 2.47
CA GLU A 133 3.05 7.05 3.68
C GLU A 133 3.67 5.85 4.42
N TYR A 134 4.54 5.05 3.77
CA TYR A 134 5.29 4.00 4.46
C TYR A 134 6.09 4.58 5.63
N ARG A 135 6.76 5.70 5.42
CA ARG A 135 7.50 6.40 6.47
C ARG A 135 6.60 6.78 7.66
N VAL A 136 5.40 7.29 7.37
CA VAL A 136 4.44 7.70 8.41
C VAL A 136 4.00 6.49 9.24
N TRP A 137 3.73 5.35 8.59
CA TRP A 137 3.29 4.14 9.31
C TRP A 137 4.43 3.48 10.10
N ILE A 138 5.66 3.50 9.58
CA ILE A 138 6.86 3.07 10.29
C ILE A 138 7.08 3.93 11.53
N ASP A 139 6.96 5.23 11.37
CA ASP A 139 7.07 6.18 12.47
C ASP A 139 5.98 6.00 13.53
N HIS A 140 4.76 5.66 13.13
CA HIS A 140 3.68 5.36 14.08
C HIS A 140 3.93 4.07 14.86
N ALA A 141 4.65 3.12 14.30
CA ALA A 141 5.13 1.92 14.99
C ALA A 141 6.36 2.21 15.90
N GLU A 142 6.75 3.48 16.05
CA GLU A 142 7.94 3.94 16.81
C GLU A 142 9.24 3.32 16.30
N ALA A 143 9.28 2.94 15.01
CA ALA A 143 10.42 2.36 14.33
C ALA A 143 11.19 3.40 13.49
N THR A 144 12.40 3.01 13.07
CA THR A 144 13.24 3.79 12.18
C THR A 144 13.02 3.36 10.74
N CYS A 145 12.71 4.30 9.85
CA CYS A 145 12.65 4.06 8.42
C CYS A 145 14.07 4.13 7.84
N VAL A 146 14.55 3.01 7.30
CA VAL A 146 15.86 2.90 6.63
C VAL A 146 15.63 2.89 5.13
N GLU A 147 16.13 3.92 4.44
CA GLU A 147 15.94 4.07 3.01
C GLU A 147 17.11 3.44 2.25
N VAL A 148 16.82 2.53 1.32
CA VAL A 148 17.79 1.95 0.38
C VAL A 148 17.36 2.34 -1.03
N LEU A 149 18.27 2.92 -1.81
CA LEU A 149 17.97 3.30 -3.19
C LEU A 149 17.86 2.06 -4.07
N ALA A 150 16.87 2.02 -4.93
CA ALA A 150 16.81 1.08 -6.04
C ALA A 150 17.88 1.42 -7.10
N ASP A 151 18.15 0.49 -8.00
CA ASP A 151 19.01 0.77 -9.16
C ASP A 151 18.48 1.98 -9.95
N GLU A 152 19.33 2.95 -10.21
CA GLU A 152 18.94 4.25 -10.79
C GLU A 152 18.36 4.16 -12.21
N LYS A 153 18.65 3.09 -12.95
CA LYS A 153 18.23 2.95 -14.35
C LYS A 153 17.03 2.03 -14.51
N THR A 154 16.99 0.95 -13.75
CA THR A 154 16.00 -0.11 -13.90
C THR A 154 14.94 -0.08 -12.80
N PHE A 155 15.21 0.62 -11.70
CA PHE A 155 14.44 0.61 -10.47
C PHE A 155 14.24 -0.80 -9.87
N GLN A 156 15.13 -1.75 -10.21
CA GLN A 156 15.17 -3.06 -9.55
C GLN A 156 15.75 -2.91 -8.15
N ILE A 157 15.48 -3.89 -7.27
CA ILE A 157 16.05 -3.91 -5.93
C ILE A 157 17.57 -4.05 -6.04
N ASP A 158 18.32 -3.13 -5.43
CA ASP A 158 19.72 -3.31 -5.18
C ASP A 158 19.90 -4.24 -3.96
N VAL A 159 20.03 -5.54 -4.24
CA VAL A 159 20.10 -6.57 -3.21
C VAL A 159 21.32 -6.39 -2.32
N ASP A 160 22.47 -6.02 -2.88
CA ASP A 160 23.69 -5.79 -2.14
C ASP A 160 23.57 -4.60 -1.18
N ALA A 161 22.92 -3.51 -1.65
CA ALA A 161 22.64 -2.35 -0.80
C ALA A 161 21.64 -2.69 0.31
N VAL A 162 20.61 -3.51 0.04
CA VAL A 162 19.70 -3.99 1.07
C VAL A 162 20.43 -4.84 2.10
N CYS A 163 21.26 -5.81 1.67
CA CYS A 163 22.09 -6.62 2.56
C CYS A 163 22.97 -5.76 3.45
N ALA A 164 23.63 -4.74 2.89
CA ALA A 164 24.48 -3.83 3.62
C ALA A 164 23.74 -2.96 4.65
N ALA A 165 22.44 -2.71 4.42
CA ALA A 165 21.60 -1.92 5.31
C ALA A 165 20.98 -2.74 6.46
N ILE A 166 21.05 -4.08 6.41
CA ILE A 166 20.51 -4.95 7.46
C ILE A 166 21.39 -4.85 8.71
N THR A 167 20.75 -4.59 9.84
CA THR A 167 21.35 -4.57 11.16
C THR A 167 20.62 -5.56 12.11
N PRO A 168 21.13 -5.81 13.30
CA PRO A 168 20.39 -6.59 14.31
C PRO A 168 19.04 -5.99 14.72
N LYS A 169 18.76 -4.73 14.37
CA LYS A 169 17.49 -4.05 14.60
C LYS A 169 16.52 -4.17 13.43
N THR A 170 16.99 -4.58 12.26
CA THR A 170 16.14 -4.71 11.08
C THR A 170 15.09 -5.78 11.30
N ARG A 171 13.82 -5.39 11.23
CA ARG A 171 12.66 -6.25 11.47
C ARG A 171 11.92 -6.62 10.21
N ALA A 172 11.87 -5.71 9.25
CA ALA A 172 11.12 -5.90 8.02
C ALA A 172 11.74 -5.14 6.85
N VAL A 173 11.43 -5.59 5.65
CA VAL A 173 11.66 -4.87 4.40
C VAL A 173 10.32 -4.74 3.67
N ILE A 174 9.96 -3.54 3.22
CA ILE A 174 8.76 -3.33 2.42
C ILE A 174 9.12 -3.43 0.94
N VAL A 175 8.53 -4.44 0.29
CA VAL A 175 8.66 -4.68 -1.16
C VAL A 175 7.32 -4.43 -1.83
N ASN A 176 7.30 -3.56 -2.86
CA ASN A 176 6.09 -3.22 -3.60
C ASN A 176 6.31 -3.38 -5.10
N SER A 177 5.60 -4.33 -5.73
CA SER A 177 5.67 -4.58 -7.17
C SER A 177 4.28 -4.87 -7.75
N PRO A 178 3.82 -4.19 -8.81
CA PRO A 178 4.44 -3.00 -9.41
C PRO A 178 4.66 -1.89 -8.39
N ASN A 179 5.81 -1.22 -8.46
CA ASN A 179 6.21 -0.21 -7.48
C ASN A 179 5.37 1.07 -7.61
N ASN A 180 4.98 1.64 -6.48
CA ASN A 180 4.48 3.00 -6.39
C ASN A 180 5.60 3.89 -5.78
N PRO A 181 6.11 4.95 -6.49
CA PRO A 181 5.47 5.64 -7.63
C PRO A 181 6.01 5.28 -9.01
N VAL A 182 7.09 4.53 -9.15
CA VAL A 182 7.83 4.41 -10.42
C VAL A 182 7.23 3.40 -11.42
N GLY A 183 6.32 2.53 -10.98
CA GLY A 183 5.69 1.53 -11.82
C GLY A 183 6.60 0.34 -12.19
N ALA A 184 7.79 0.25 -11.65
CA ALA A 184 8.71 -0.85 -11.93
C ALA A 184 8.14 -2.19 -11.44
N VAL A 185 8.27 -3.21 -12.27
CA VAL A 185 7.99 -4.60 -11.93
C VAL A 185 9.33 -5.31 -11.69
N TYR A 186 9.51 -5.87 -10.50
CA TYR A 186 10.73 -6.60 -10.19
C TYR A 186 10.78 -7.90 -10.99
N THR A 187 11.94 -8.21 -11.56
CA THR A 187 12.14 -9.45 -12.32
C THR A 187 12.18 -10.65 -11.38
N ARG A 188 11.94 -11.82 -11.93
CA ARG A 188 12.01 -13.08 -11.16
C ARG A 188 13.40 -13.27 -10.55
N GLU A 189 14.44 -13.01 -11.34
CA GLU A 189 15.84 -13.12 -10.92
C GLU A 189 16.14 -12.17 -9.75
N ASN A 190 15.62 -10.94 -9.83
CA ASN A 190 15.81 -9.95 -8.77
C ASN A 190 15.11 -10.37 -7.48
N LEU A 191 13.86 -10.87 -7.57
CA LEU A 191 13.12 -11.37 -6.41
C LEU A 191 13.74 -12.64 -5.82
N ASP A 192 14.23 -13.55 -6.65
CA ASP A 192 14.92 -14.76 -6.18
C ASP A 192 16.24 -14.41 -5.49
N ALA A 193 17.02 -13.46 -6.01
CA ALA A 193 18.21 -12.96 -5.34
C ALA A 193 17.89 -12.31 -3.99
N PHE A 194 16.85 -11.48 -3.94
CA PHE A 194 16.37 -10.86 -2.70
C PHE A 194 15.89 -11.90 -1.66
N ALA A 195 15.22 -12.95 -2.09
CA ALA A 195 14.70 -13.98 -1.18
C ALA A 195 15.79 -14.90 -0.60
N ASN A 196 16.97 -14.95 -1.24
CA ASN A 196 18.09 -15.80 -0.85
C ASN A 196 19.22 -15.04 -0.13
N MET A 197 19.02 -13.77 0.25
CA MET A 197 19.98 -12.97 0.99
C MET A 197 20.08 -13.35 2.47
#